data_7536dc99f2d7ac5cd4d56ca4c62fc1be
#
_entry.id   7536dc99f2d7ac5cd4d56ca4c62fc1be
#
_cell.length_a   1.000
_cell.length_b   1.000
_cell.length_c   1.000
_cell.angle_alpha   90.00
_cell.angle_beta   90.00
_cell.angle_gamma   90.00
#
_symmetry.space_group_name_H-M   'P 1'
#
loop_
_entity.id
_entity.type
_entity.pdbx_description
1 polymer ?
#
loop_
_entity_poly.entity_id
_entity_poly.type
_entity_poly.pdbx_seq_one_letter_code
_entity_poly.pdbx_strand_id
1 'polypeptide(L)'
;MNRWRFLLGAGAAAGVLAALGGAAGAGYMKLSGDRPLALIYRGPAACAGCSEAVAALLRGAPSGFRTEFCGPGEQVALSADSLAGASVYAQPGGGDVRQAWRRMRGHAEEVRNFVHGGGNYLGFCLGAYLAAADPGFGLLAGVGVEGYIYSAEATVHDQDDTVVGVAWRGRRRHMFFQDGALFRPKPGTPVTVLATYDTGGAAAVVTGYGSGRVGLVGPHPEADRSWYDDAGLSNPDGIQFDLGHDLIESTLRRD
;
A
#
# COMPACT_ATOMS: atom_id res chain seq x y z
N MET A 1 -53.30 -6.65 2.86
CA MET A 1 -54.38 -6.83 3.84
C MET A 1 -53.80 -7.40 5.12
N ASN A 2 -54.05 -6.65 6.21
CA ASN A 2 -54.03 -7.01 7.64
C ASN A 2 -52.69 -7.45 8.29
N ARG A 3 -52.13 -6.59 9.15
CA ARG A 3 -52.46 -6.16 10.53
C ARG A 3 -52.15 -7.26 11.54
N TRP A 4 -51.38 -7.07 12.60
CA TRP A 4 -51.44 -6.39 13.88
C TRP A 4 -50.40 -7.06 14.80
N ARG A 5 -49.88 -6.66 15.93
CA ARG A 5 -49.88 -5.53 16.87
C ARG A 5 -48.94 -5.89 18.03
N PHE A 6 -48.31 -4.86 18.55
CA PHE A 6 -47.74 -4.61 19.89
C PHE A 6 -48.09 -5.57 21.06
N LEU A 7 -47.10 -5.78 21.94
CA LEU A 7 -47.32 -5.58 23.37
C LEU A 7 -45.99 -5.28 24.11
N LEU A 8 -46.03 -4.19 24.89
CA LEU A 8 -45.11 -3.70 25.89
C LEU A 8 -45.27 -4.55 27.18
N GLY A 9 -44.16 -4.74 27.92
CA GLY A 9 -44.17 -5.25 29.29
C GLY A 9 -42.97 -4.77 30.06
N ALA A 10 -43.16 -3.76 30.91
CA ALA A 10 -42.18 -3.29 31.87
C ALA A 10 -42.27 -4.11 33.16
N GLY A 11 -41.13 -4.29 33.82
CA GLY A 11 -41.06 -4.89 35.14
C GLY A 11 -39.68 -4.68 35.77
N ALA A 12 -39.61 -3.71 36.69
CA ALA A 12 -38.43 -3.46 37.53
C ALA A 12 -38.47 -4.36 38.79
N ALA A 13 -37.34 -4.83 39.24
CA ALA A 13 -37.09 -5.14 40.65
C ALA A 13 -35.57 -5.15 40.95
N ALA A 14 -35.20 -4.37 41.92
CA ALA A 14 -33.86 -4.25 42.46
C ALA A 14 -33.53 -5.45 43.41
N GLY A 15 -32.24 -5.82 43.44
CA GLY A 15 -31.69 -6.74 44.41
C GLY A 15 -30.19 -6.56 44.56
N VAL A 16 -29.79 -5.89 45.63
CA VAL A 16 -28.39 -5.75 46.08
C VAL A 16 -27.96 -7.03 46.76
N LEU A 17 -26.82 -7.59 46.36
CA LEU A 17 -26.01 -8.44 47.28
C LEU A 17 -24.54 -8.32 46.87
N ALA A 18 -23.75 -7.80 47.82
CA ALA A 18 -22.30 -7.75 47.76
C ALA A 18 -21.74 -9.10 48.22
N ALA A 19 -20.73 -9.60 47.53
CA ALA A 19 -19.80 -10.59 48.09
C ALA A 19 -18.41 -10.38 47.48
N LEU A 20 -17.45 -10.24 48.31
CA LEU A 20 -16.01 -10.11 48.09
C LEU A 20 -15.44 -11.42 47.54
N GLY A 21 -14.52 -11.32 46.59
CA GLY A 21 -13.75 -12.47 46.14
C GLY A 21 -12.75 -12.16 45.06
N GLY A 22 -11.51 -11.93 45.45
CA GLY A 22 -10.27 -12.36 44.80
C GLY A 22 -9.95 -11.92 43.37
N ALA A 23 -8.94 -11.08 43.26
CA ALA A 23 -8.28 -10.63 42.06
C ALA A 23 -7.71 -11.77 41.19
N ALA A 24 -8.02 -11.75 39.92
CA ALA A 24 -7.14 -12.11 38.83
C ALA A 24 -7.58 -11.25 37.64
N GLY A 25 -7.19 -9.99 37.67
CA GLY A 25 -7.36 -9.07 36.55
C GLY A 25 -6.40 -9.45 35.45
N ALA A 26 -6.78 -10.38 34.55
CA ALA A 26 -6.24 -10.41 33.22
C ALA A 26 -6.68 -9.10 32.56
N GLY A 27 -5.76 -8.15 32.56
CA GLY A 27 -5.97 -6.87 31.90
C GLY A 27 -6.19 -7.11 30.42
N TYR A 28 -7.45 -7.15 30.01
CA TYR A 28 -7.84 -6.84 28.67
C TYR A 28 -7.44 -5.38 28.44
N MET A 29 -6.21 -5.17 27.96
CA MET A 29 -5.83 -3.91 27.38
C MET A 29 -6.81 -3.67 26.22
N LYS A 30 -7.78 -2.82 26.46
CA LYS A 30 -8.65 -2.23 25.45
C LYS A 30 -7.73 -1.46 24.53
N LEU A 31 -7.30 -2.08 23.43
CA LEU A 31 -6.65 -1.42 22.32
C LEU A 31 -7.71 -0.56 21.61
N SER A 32 -8.13 0.51 22.27
CA SER A 32 -8.85 1.63 21.67
C SER A 32 -7.82 2.64 21.16
N GLY A 33 -6.83 2.18 20.39
CA GLY A 33 -6.04 3.02 19.52
C GLY A 33 -6.81 3.08 18.19
N ASP A 34 -7.21 4.28 17.76
CA ASP A 34 -7.72 4.47 16.41
C ASP A 34 -6.72 3.87 15.42
N ARG A 35 -7.22 3.00 14.54
CA ARG A 35 -6.38 2.40 13.49
C ARG A 35 -5.74 3.52 12.69
N PRO A 36 -4.43 3.42 12.36
CA PRO A 36 -3.75 4.44 11.58
C PRO A 36 -4.47 4.63 10.24
N LEU A 37 -4.57 5.89 9.79
CA LEU A 37 -5.20 6.21 8.52
C LEU A 37 -4.20 6.01 7.38
N ALA A 38 -4.61 5.29 6.34
CA ALA A 38 -3.98 5.29 5.04
C ALA A 38 -4.87 6.01 4.02
N LEU A 39 -4.33 7.04 3.38
CA LEU A 39 -4.95 7.68 2.22
C LEU A 39 -4.47 7.00 0.96
N ILE A 40 -5.40 6.54 0.12
CA ILE A 40 -5.10 5.90 -1.15
C ILE A 40 -5.60 6.80 -2.28
N TYR A 41 -4.71 7.14 -3.22
CA TYR A 41 -5.13 7.88 -4.39
C TYR A 41 -6.12 7.07 -5.22
N ARG A 42 -7.25 7.70 -5.61
CA ARG A 42 -8.20 7.16 -6.58
C ARG A 42 -8.60 8.25 -7.56
N GLY A 43 -8.33 8.01 -8.83
CA GLY A 43 -8.57 9.00 -9.87
C GLY A 43 -7.78 8.72 -11.15
N PRO A 44 -7.65 9.69 -12.07
CA PRO A 44 -7.05 9.49 -13.39
C PRO A 44 -5.56 9.09 -13.43
N ALA A 45 -4.87 9.06 -12.29
CA ALA A 45 -3.50 8.55 -12.14
C ALA A 45 -3.47 7.21 -11.39
N ALA A 46 -4.53 6.44 -11.47
CA ALA A 46 -4.62 5.04 -11.02
C ALA A 46 -5.47 4.25 -12.02
N CYS A 47 -5.23 2.95 -12.15
CA CYS A 47 -6.08 2.07 -12.95
C CYS A 47 -7.39 1.72 -12.22
N ALA A 48 -8.38 1.27 -12.96
CA ALA A 48 -9.63 0.78 -12.37
C ALA A 48 -9.36 -0.44 -11.48
N GLY A 49 -9.89 -0.44 -10.26
CA GLY A 49 -9.68 -1.52 -9.28
C GLY A 49 -8.35 -1.48 -8.52
N CYS A 50 -7.33 -0.79 -9.03
CA CYS A 50 -6.01 -0.75 -8.38
C CYS A 50 -6.04 -0.09 -7.01
N SER A 51 -6.82 0.98 -6.85
CA SER A 51 -6.97 1.66 -5.57
C SER A 51 -7.66 0.79 -4.53
N GLU A 52 -8.67 0.05 -4.94
CA GLU A 52 -9.42 -0.91 -4.12
C GLU A 52 -8.55 -2.07 -3.67
N ALA A 53 -7.69 -2.61 -4.55
CA ALA A 53 -6.75 -3.68 -4.24
C ALA A 53 -5.72 -3.21 -3.18
N VAL A 54 -5.13 -2.03 -3.37
CA VAL A 54 -4.22 -1.43 -2.38
C VAL A 54 -4.93 -1.17 -1.05
N ALA A 55 -6.18 -0.70 -1.07
CA ALA A 55 -6.95 -0.50 0.15
C ALA A 55 -7.26 -1.82 0.87
N ALA A 56 -7.55 -2.90 0.14
CA ALA A 56 -7.75 -4.23 0.71
C ALA A 56 -6.46 -4.76 1.35
N LEU A 57 -5.32 -4.62 0.66
CA LEU A 57 -4.01 -4.98 1.17
C LEU A 57 -3.68 -4.25 2.49
N LEU A 58 -3.89 -2.93 2.56
CA LEU A 58 -3.62 -2.11 3.74
C LEU A 58 -4.53 -2.49 4.93
N ARG A 59 -5.81 -2.77 4.67
CA ARG A 59 -6.74 -3.22 5.71
C ARG A 59 -6.36 -4.58 6.29
N GLY A 60 -5.81 -5.46 5.46
CA GLY A 60 -5.35 -6.81 5.84
C GLY A 60 -3.96 -6.85 6.47
N ALA A 61 -3.18 -5.77 6.40
CA ALA A 61 -1.84 -5.72 6.99
C ALA A 61 -1.87 -5.85 8.52
N PRO A 62 -0.82 -6.39 9.16
CA PRO A 62 -0.73 -6.50 10.62
C PRO A 62 -0.98 -5.20 11.37
N SER A 63 -0.51 -4.06 10.82
CA SER A 63 -0.78 -2.72 11.37
C SER A 63 -2.25 -2.28 11.27
N GLY A 64 -3.07 -2.95 10.46
CA GLY A 64 -4.52 -2.82 10.44
C GLY A 64 -5.03 -1.41 10.14
N PHE A 65 -4.83 -0.89 8.94
CA PHE A 65 -5.20 0.48 8.59
C PHE A 65 -6.72 0.69 8.46
N ARG A 66 -7.18 1.87 8.88
CA ARG A 66 -8.38 2.51 8.34
C ARG A 66 -7.99 3.13 7.00
N THR A 67 -8.77 2.90 5.96
CA THR A 67 -8.45 3.35 4.61
C THR A 67 -9.50 4.35 4.11
N GLU A 68 -9.04 5.43 3.49
CA GLU A 68 -9.87 6.41 2.80
C GLU A 68 -9.29 6.67 1.41
N PHE A 69 -10.16 6.88 0.44
CA PHE A 69 -9.74 7.29 -0.90
C PHE A 69 -9.63 8.79 -0.99
N CYS A 70 -8.58 9.27 -1.67
CA CYS A 70 -8.40 10.69 -1.98
C CYS A 70 -8.16 10.92 -3.47
N GLY A 71 -8.67 12.02 -3.99
CA GLY A 71 -8.51 12.35 -5.40
C GLY A 71 -9.61 13.26 -5.94
N PRO A 72 -9.59 13.59 -7.24
CA PRO A 72 -10.48 14.63 -7.80
C PRO A 72 -11.96 14.25 -7.85
N GLY A 73 -12.31 12.97 -7.70
CA GLY A 73 -13.69 12.47 -7.65
C GLY A 73 -14.12 12.01 -6.26
N GLU A 74 -13.26 12.17 -5.26
CA GLU A 74 -13.46 11.67 -3.92
C GLU A 74 -13.99 12.76 -2.97
N GLN A 75 -14.56 12.32 -1.84
CA GLN A 75 -14.96 13.26 -0.77
C GLN A 75 -13.73 13.90 -0.11
N VAL A 76 -12.59 13.20 -0.12
CA VAL A 76 -11.33 13.69 0.41
C VAL A 76 -10.44 14.12 -0.76
N ALA A 77 -10.10 15.40 -0.81
CA ALA A 77 -9.10 15.90 -1.74
C ALA A 77 -7.69 15.46 -1.28
N LEU A 78 -6.78 15.20 -2.23
CA LEU A 78 -5.36 15.08 -1.90
C LEU A 78 -4.81 16.48 -1.61
N SER A 79 -4.51 16.76 -0.36
CA SER A 79 -4.05 18.06 0.14
C SER A 79 -3.17 17.91 1.38
N ALA A 80 -2.51 18.99 1.78
CA ALA A 80 -1.72 19.01 3.02
C ALA A 80 -2.59 18.66 4.24
N ASP A 81 -3.82 19.16 4.33
CA ASP A 81 -4.72 18.91 5.45
C ASP A 81 -5.15 17.45 5.55
N SER A 82 -5.49 16.82 4.42
CA SER A 82 -5.87 15.40 4.42
C SER A 82 -4.67 14.50 4.74
N LEU A 83 -3.49 14.86 4.23
CA LEU A 83 -2.25 14.14 4.51
C LEU A 83 -1.81 14.27 5.97
N ALA A 84 -2.02 15.42 6.62
CA ALA A 84 -1.64 15.63 8.02
C ALA A 84 -2.31 14.65 9.00
N GLY A 85 -3.50 14.13 8.66
CA GLY A 85 -4.22 13.11 9.44
C GLY A 85 -3.81 11.66 9.12
N ALA A 86 -2.99 11.44 8.11
CA ALA A 86 -2.63 10.12 7.63
C ALA A 86 -1.27 9.64 8.16
N SER A 87 -1.12 8.34 8.32
CA SER A 87 0.17 7.68 8.58
C SER A 87 0.85 7.23 7.28
N VAL A 88 0.03 6.97 6.25
CA VAL A 88 0.45 6.47 4.94
C VAL A 88 -0.31 7.20 3.84
N TYR A 89 0.39 7.61 2.80
CA TYR A 89 -0.16 7.90 1.49
C TYR A 89 0.26 6.79 0.52
N ALA A 90 -0.71 6.17 -0.15
CA ALA A 90 -0.47 5.11 -1.11
C ALA A 90 -0.86 5.55 -2.53
N GLN A 91 0.07 5.42 -3.46
CA GLN A 91 -0.15 5.63 -4.88
C GLN A 91 -0.22 4.27 -5.59
N PRO A 92 -1.38 3.89 -6.11
CA PRO A 92 -1.58 2.61 -6.79
C PRO A 92 -0.91 2.51 -8.16
N GLY A 93 -1.03 1.35 -8.78
CA GLY A 93 -0.74 1.09 -10.18
C GLY A 93 -1.60 1.91 -11.13
N GLY A 94 -1.19 1.98 -12.40
CA GLY A 94 -1.91 2.73 -13.42
C GLY A 94 -1.20 2.70 -14.76
N GLY A 95 -1.67 3.54 -15.68
CA GLY A 95 -1.14 3.61 -17.04
C GLY A 95 0.13 4.46 -17.18
N ASP A 96 0.18 5.27 -18.25
CA ASP A 96 1.36 6.03 -18.62
C ASP A 96 1.85 7.03 -17.55
N VAL A 97 3.13 6.94 -17.21
CA VAL A 97 3.79 7.76 -16.17
C VAL A 97 3.68 9.26 -16.46
N ARG A 98 3.86 9.70 -17.72
CA ARG A 98 3.81 11.12 -18.07
C ARG A 98 2.39 11.67 -17.98
N GLN A 99 1.39 10.86 -18.33
CA GLN A 99 -0.01 11.24 -18.17
C GLN A 99 -0.39 11.33 -16.69
N ALA A 100 0.01 10.35 -15.91
CA ALA A 100 -0.20 10.36 -14.46
C ALA A 100 0.49 11.57 -13.81
N TRP A 101 1.74 11.85 -14.19
CA TRP A 101 2.47 13.00 -13.66
C TRP A 101 1.78 14.34 -13.97
N ARG A 102 1.23 14.51 -15.18
CA ARG A 102 0.44 15.74 -15.48
C ARG A 102 -0.74 15.94 -14.54
N ARG A 103 -1.29 14.87 -13.98
CA ARG A 103 -2.38 14.90 -12.98
C ARG A 103 -1.88 15.13 -11.57
N MET A 104 -0.71 14.56 -11.25
CA MET A 104 -0.19 14.52 -9.88
C MET A 104 0.79 15.66 -9.53
N ARG A 105 1.40 16.31 -10.51
CA ARG A 105 2.44 17.32 -10.27
C ARG A 105 2.01 18.51 -9.39
N GLY A 106 0.71 18.84 -9.42
CA GLY A 106 0.15 19.88 -8.56
C GLY A 106 0.17 19.53 -7.07
N HIS A 107 0.25 18.24 -6.74
CA HIS A 107 0.29 17.72 -5.37
C HIS A 107 1.71 17.31 -4.94
N ALA A 108 2.72 17.59 -5.77
CA ALA A 108 4.07 17.09 -5.51
C ALA A 108 4.68 17.68 -4.24
N GLU A 109 4.38 18.93 -3.93
CA GLU A 109 4.89 19.59 -2.74
C GLU A 109 4.23 19.04 -1.48
N GLU A 110 2.90 18.86 -1.48
CA GLU A 110 2.18 18.28 -0.35
C GLU A 110 2.66 16.87 -0.04
N VAL A 111 2.84 16.02 -1.06
CA VAL A 111 3.34 14.65 -0.88
C VAL A 111 4.77 14.65 -0.35
N ARG A 112 5.66 15.50 -0.90
CA ARG A 112 7.03 15.64 -0.37
C ARG A 112 7.06 16.11 1.08
N ASN A 113 6.30 17.15 1.41
CA ASN A 113 6.25 17.70 2.76
C ASN A 113 5.69 16.69 3.76
N PHE A 114 4.67 15.95 3.38
CA PHE A 114 4.09 14.86 4.17
C PHE A 114 5.16 13.80 4.51
N VAL A 115 5.86 13.28 3.50
CA VAL A 115 6.88 12.24 3.74
C VAL A 115 8.08 12.82 4.49
N HIS A 116 8.55 14.01 4.10
CA HIS A 116 9.66 14.66 4.79
C HIS A 116 9.37 14.91 6.27
N GLY A 117 8.12 15.23 6.61
CA GLY A 117 7.65 15.45 7.97
C GLY A 117 7.40 14.18 8.80
N GLY A 118 7.61 12.99 8.24
CA GLY A 118 7.50 11.72 8.96
C GLY A 118 6.35 10.82 8.52
N GLY A 119 5.56 11.19 7.52
CA GLY A 119 4.60 10.32 6.86
C GLY A 119 5.29 9.24 6.02
N ASN A 120 4.54 8.24 5.59
CA ASN A 120 5.07 7.15 4.79
C ASN A 120 4.41 7.14 3.39
N TYR A 121 5.22 6.93 2.37
CA TYR A 121 4.76 6.73 1.00
C TYR A 121 4.83 5.26 0.62
N LEU A 122 3.76 4.73 0.03
CA LEU A 122 3.75 3.42 -0.61
C LEU A 122 3.43 3.58 -2.10
N GLY A 123 4.30 3.08 -2.95
CA GLY A 123 4.14 3.13 -4.41
C GLY A 123 4.11 1.74 -5.02
N PHE A 124 3.02 1.44 -5.75
CA PHE A 124 2.81 0.18 -6.45
C PHE A 124 2.88 0.43 -7.95
N CYS A 125 3.72 -0.29 -8.70
CA CYS A 125 3.86 -0.17 -10.15
C CYS A 125 4.00 1.31 -10.60
N LEU A 126 2.98 1.94 -11.18
CA LEU A 126 2.99 3.38 -11.52
C LEU A 126 3.36 4.26 -10.32
N GLY A 127 2.86 3.94 -9.13
CA GLY A 127 3.19 4.68 -7.91
C GLY A 127 4.68 4.60 -7.58
N ALA A 128 5.34 3.51 -7.94
CA ALA A 128 6.79 3.39 -7.78
C ALA A 128 7.55 4.29 -8.76
N TYR A 129 7.11 4.39 -10.01
CA TYR A 129 7.66 5.35 -10.97
C TYR A 129 7.47 6.80 -10.52
N LEU A 130 6.29 7.14 -9.99
CA LEU A 130 6.00 8.49 -9.52
C LEU A 130 6.80 8.90 -8.27
N ALA A 131 7.44 7.98 -7.58
CA ALA A 131 8.39 8.30 -6.51
C ALA A 131 9.73 8.87 -7.03
N ALA A 132 10.06 8.67 -8.31
CA ALA A 132 11.29 9.17 -8.95
C ALA A 132 11.34 10.71 -9.00
N ALA A 133 12.49 11.24 -9.48
CA ALA A 133 12.72 12.69 -9.48
C ALA A 133 11.90 13.43 -10.53
N ASP A 134 11.99 13.07 -11.81
CA ASP A 134 11.30 13.73 -12.92
C ASP A 134 11.11 12.73 -14.07
N PRO A 135 9.89 12.43 -14.44
CA PRO A 135 8.62 12.92 -13.90
C PRO A 135 8.22 12.18 -12.61
N GLY A 136 8.10 12.89 -11.49
CA GLY A 136 7.71 12.29 -10.23
C GLY A 136 7.87 13.20 -9.01
N PHE A 137 7.56 12.66 -7.84
CA PHE A 137 7.55 13.39 -6.57
C PHE A 137 8.94 13.72 -6.02
N GLY A 138 10.01 13.10 -6.54
CA GLY A 138 11.36 13.34 -6.06
C GLY A 138 11.64 12.78 -4.67
N LEU A 139 11.07 11.63 -4.34
CA LEU A 139 11.21 10.99 -3.02
C LEU A 139 12.44 10.07 -2.93
N LEU A 140 13.17 9.86 -4.03
CA LEU A 140 14.27 8.90 -4.11
C LEU A 140 15.62 9.60 -4.24
N ALA A 141 16.40 9.58 -3.18
CA ALA A 141 17.79 10.03 -3.21
C ALA A 141 18.71 8.84 -3.52
N GLY A 142 19.38 8.87 -4.66
CA GLY A 142 20.37 7.84 -5.03
C GLY A 142 19.79 6.50 -5.49
N VAL A 143 18.50 6.41 -5.76
CA VAL A 143 17.86 5.24 -6.35
C VAL A 143 17.32 5.60 -7.73
N GLY A 144 17.84 4.98 -8.78
CA GLY A 144 17.29 5.07 -10.13
C GLY A 144 16.03 4.21 -10.26
N VAL A 145 15.11 4.64 -11.12
CA VAL A 145 13.90 3.89 -11.46
C VAL A 145 13.83 3.77 -12.98
N GLU A 146 13.66 2.56 -13.47
CA GLU A 146 13.48 2.26 -14.90
C GLU A 146 12.39 1.19 -15.08
N GLY A 147 11.85 1.03 -16.29
CA GLY A 147 10.94 -0.05 -16.60
C GLY A 147 11.69 -1.37 -16.70
N TYR A 148 11.23 -2.39 -15.96
CA TYR A 148 11.85 -3.71 -15.99
C TYR A 148 11.89 -4.28 -17.41
N ILE A 149 10.81 -4.16 -18.17
CA ILE A 149 10.69 -4.69 -19.53
C ILE A 149 11.72 -4.11 -20.53
N TYR A 150 12.31 -2.95 -20.21
CA TYR A 150 13.33 -2.30 -21.05
C TYR A 150 14.76 -2.59 -20.57
N SER A 151 14.92 -3.27 -19.45
CA SER A 151 16.24 -3.60 -18.90
C SER A 151 16.86 -4.78 -19.65
N ALA A 152 18.20 -4.84 -19.64
CA ALA A 152 18.93 -5.96 -20.26
C ALA A 152 18.70 -7.30 -19.53
N GLU A 153 18.28 -7.24 -18.25
CA GLU A 153 18.00 -8.39 -17.42
C GLU A 153 16.55 -8.88 -17.53
N ALA A 154 15.69 -8.18 -18.28
CA ALA A 154 14.27 -8.53 -18.34
C ALA A 154 14.03 -9.91 -18.93
N THR A 155 13.06 -10.64 -18.36
CA THR A 155 12.50 -11.88 -18.94
C THR A 155 11.15 -11.64 -19.59
N VAL A 156 10.60 -10.42 -19.45
CA VAL A 156 9.36 -9.95 -20.04
C VAL A 156 9.68 -8.68 -20.80
N HIS A 157 9.25 -8.56 -22.06
CA HIS A 157 9.61 -7.46 -22.96
C HIS A 157 8.39 -6.77 -23.58
N ASP A 158 7.21 -7.04 -23.06
CA ASP A 158 5.94 -6.44 -23.46
C ASP A 158 5.19 -5.91 -22.22
N GLN A 159 4.03 -5.33 -22.46
CA GLN A 159 3.18 -4.74 -21.40
C GLN A 159 1.96 -5.60 -21.10
N ASP A 160 1.97 -6.86 -21.52
CA ASP A 160 0.89 -7.79 -21.23
C ASP A 160 0.93 -8.24 -19.77
N ASP A 161 -0.23 -8.58 -19.24
CA ASP A 161 -0.35 -9.15 -17.91
C ASP A 161 0.38 -10.49 -17.85
N THR A 162 1.22 -10.67 -16.86
CA THR A 162 1.99 -11.90 -16.69
C THR A 162 2.34 -12.18 -15.23
N VAL A 163 3.10 -13.23 -15.00
CA VAL A 163 3.65 -13.59 -13.69
C VAL A 163 5.18 -13.59 -13.76
N VAL A 164 5.82 -12.84 -12.87
CA VAL A 164 7.28 -12.81 -12.76
C VAL A 164 7.76 -13.50 -11.50
N GLY A 165 8.95 -14.10 -11.59
CA GLY A 165 9.69 -14.62 -10.45
C GLY A 165 10.47 -13.50 -9.75
N VAL A 166 10.42 -13.50 -8.42
CA VAL A 166 11.21 -12.61 -7.57
C VAL A 166 11.84 -13.40 -6.42
N ALA A 167 13.00 -12.97 -5.97
CA ALA A 167 13.59 -13.41 -4.70
C ALA A 167 13.21 -12.43 -3.61
N TRP A 168 12.12 -12.69 -2.89
CA TRP A 168 11.66 -11.86 -1.77
C TRP A 168 12.33 -12.31 -0.47
N ARG A 169 13.13 -11.46 0.13
CA ARG A 169 13.98 -11.80 1.29
C ARG A 169 14.75 -13.11 1.08
N GLY A 170 15.27 -13.31 -0.15
CA GLY A 170 16.02 -14.48 -0.53
C GLY A 170 15.19 -15.75 -0.81
N ARG A 171 13.86 -15.69 -0.72
CA ARG A 171 12.97 -16.81 -1.08
C ARG A 171 12.33 -16.55 -2.42
N ARG A 172 12.39 -17.53 -3.31
CA ARG A 172 11.73 -17.42 -4.62
C ARG A 172 10.22 -17.37 -4.44
N ARG A 173 9.60 -16.39 -5.08
CA ARG A 173 8.16 -16.13 -5.08
C ARG A 173 7.73 -15.69 -6.48
N HIS A 174 6.43 -15.77 -6.75
CA HIS A 174 5.84 -15.31 -8.01
C HIS A 174 4.82 -14.21 -7.72
N MET A 175 4.76 -13.21 -8.62
CA MET A 175 3.87 -12.05 -8.46
C MET A 175 3.25 -11.66 -9.79
N PHE A 176 2.03 -11.15 -9.76
CA PHE A 176 1.41 -10.50 -10.90
C PHE A 176 2.27 -9.31 -11.35
N PHE A 177 2.41 -9.14 -12.64
CA PHE A 177 3.28 -8.14 -13.23
C PHE A 177 2.67 -7.56 -14.50
N GLN A 178 2.75 -6.24 -14.64
CA GLN A 178 2.46 -5.51 -15.87
C GLN A 178 3.34 -4.25 -15.89
N ASP A 179 4.37 -4.23 -16.75
CA ASP A 179 5.29 -3.09 -16.95
C ASP A 179 5.79 -2.44 -15.63
N GLY A 180 6.13 -3.26 -14.65
CA GLY A 180 6.55 -2.81 -13.32
C GLY A 180 7.95 -2.20 -13.29
N ALA A 181 8.20 -1.39 -12.25
CA ALA A 181 9.46 -0.70 -12.03
C ALA A 181 10.61 -1.65 -11.63
N LEU A 182 11.81 -1.30 -12.06
CA LEU A 182 13.09 -1.83 -11.62
C LEU A 182 13.87 -0.74 -10.92
N PHE A 183 14.42 -1.02 -9.74
CA PHE A 183 15.18 -0.06 -8.95
C PHE A 183 16.68 -0.29 -9.06
N ARG A 184 17.43 0.82 -9.18
CA ARG A 184 18.91 0.83 -9.28
C ARG A 184 19.51 1.69 -8.15
N PRO A 185 19.69 1.14 -6.94
CA PRO A 185 20.39 1.87 -5.89
C PRO A 185 21.86 2.13 -6.28
N LYS A 186 22.31 3.38 -6.11
CA LYS A 186 23.73 3.69 -6.25
C LYS A 186 24.52 3.13 -5.06
N PRO A 187 25.80 2.76 -5.25
CA PRO A 187 26.64 2.32 -4.14
C PRO A 187 26.62 3.32 -2.97
N GLY A 188 26.46 2.81 -1.75
CA GLY A 188 26.40 3.63 -0.53
C GLY A 188 25.06 4.31 -0.26
N THR A 189 24.03 4.13 -1.10
CA THR A 189 22.69 4.63 -0.81
C THR A 189 22.06 3.82 0.31
N PRO A 190 21.52 4.45 1.37
CA PRO A 190 20.84 3.76 2.46
C PRO A 190 19.46 3.27 1.98
N VAL A 191 19.41 2.06 1.46
CA VAL A 191 18.20 1.42 0.94
C VAL A 191 18.13 -0.03 1.39
N THR A 192 16.95 -0.47 1.79
CA THR A 192 16.66 -1.88 2.06
C THR A 192 16.03 -2.49 0.82
N VAL A 193 16.70 -3.44 0.18
CA VAL A 193 16.13 -4.24 -0.91
C VAL A 193 15.35 -5.39 -0.30
N LEU A 194 14.02 -5.40 -0.51
CA LEU A 194 13.14 -6.47 -0.04
C LEU A 194 13.07 -7.62 -1.05
N ALA A 195 13.09 -7.27 -2.34
CA ALA A 195 13.02 -8.25 -3.43
C ALA A 195 13.92 -7.87 -4.60
N THR A 196 14.43 -8.88 -5.29
CA THR A 196 15.05 -8.76 -6.60
C THR A 196 14.26 -9.57 -7.62
N TYR A 197 14.26 -9.16 -8.88
CA TYR A 197 13.80 -10.03 -9.97
C TYR A 197 14.71 -11.26 -10.08
N ASP A 198 14.22 -12.37 -10.63
CA ASP A 198 15.01 -13.62 -10.78
C ASP A 198 16.33 -13.40 -11.53
N THR A 199 16.37 -12.44 -12.42
CA THR A 199 17.53 -12.09 -13.25
C THR A 199 18.43 -11.00 -12.65
N GLY A 200 18.11 -10.54 -11.45
CA GLY A 200 18.80 -9.44 -10.77
C GLY A 200 18.04 -8.11 -10.88
N GLY A 201 18.56 -7.09 -10.23
CA GLY A 201 17.91 -5.79 -10.08
C GLY A 201 16.79 -5.79 -9.04
N ALA A 202 16.65 -4.69 -8.32
CA ALA A 202 15.69 -4.64 -7.22
C ALA A 202 14.25 -4.49 -7.74
N ALA A 203 13.34 -5.34 -7.24
CA ALA A 203 11.91 -5.36 -7.54
C ALA A 203 11.09 -4.68 -6.45
N ALA A 204 11.59 -4.63 -5.20
CA ALA A 204 10.97 -3.91 -4.11
C ALA A 204 12.04 -3.32 -3.19
N VAL A 205 11.83 -2.08 -2.76
CA VAL A 205 12.78 -1.33 -1.94
C VAL A 205 12.08 -0.50 -0.87
N VAL A 206 12.79 -0.25 0.24
CA VAL A 206 12.40 0.73 1.24
C VAL A 206 13.58 1.67 1.50
N THR A 207 13.32 2.97 1.49
CA THR A 207 14.32 4.00 1.77
C THR A 207 13.76 5.12 2.63
N GLY A 208 14.62 5.97 3.18
CA GLY A 208 14.22 7.15 3.93
C GLY A 208 14.03 8.37 3.03
N TYR A 209 13.14 9.29 3.44
CA TYR A 209 13.03 10.63 2.87
C TYR A 209 12.65 11.62 3.99
N GLY A 210 13.58 12.48 4.39
CA GLY A 210 13.41 13.31 5.60
C GLY A 210 13.25 12.45 6.84
N SER A 211 12.17 12.69 7.59
CA SER A 211 11.81 11.89 8.77
C SER A 211 10.86 10.72 8.45
N GLY A 212 10.39 10.60 7.20
CA GLY A 212 9.49 9.56 6.74
C GLY A 212 10.20 8.49 5.91
N ARG A 213 9.39 7.56 5.38
CA ARG A 213 9.90 6.43 4.61
C ARG A 213 9.10 6.21 3.34
N VAL A 214 9.75 5.58 2.38
CA VAL A 214 9.23 5.31 1.04
C VAL A 214 9.38 3.83 0.75
N GLY A 215 8.27 3.12 0.61
CA GLY A 215 8.22 1.71 0.22
C GLY A 215 7.70 1.57 -1.20
N LEU A 216 8.43 0.88 -2.05
CA LEU A 216 8.13 0.77 -3.48
C LEU A 216 8.21 -0.67 -3.94
N VAL A 217 7.33 -1.03 -4.87
CA VAL A 217 7.33 -2.34 -5.53
C VAL A 217 6.96 -2.20 -7.01
N GLY A 218 7.70 -2.89 -7.86
CA GLY A 218 7.41 -2.94 -9.30
C GLY A 218 6.25 -3.87 -9.64
N PRO A 219 6.32 -5.17 -9.28
CA PRO A 219 5.20 -6.11 -9.40
C PRO A 219 4.03 -5.76 -8.46
N HIS A 220 2.93 -6.53 -8.54
CA HIS A 220 1.68 -6.27 -7.85
C HIS A 220 1.41 -7.27 -6.71
N PRO A 221 1.92 -7.03 -5.47
CA PRO A 221 1.60 -7.88 -4.31
C PRO A 221 0.16 -7.70 -3.82
N GLU A 222 -0.55 -6.68 -4.29
CA GLU A 222 -1.95 -6.41 -4.03
C GLU A 222 -2.91 -7.12 -4.96
N ALA A 223 -2.40 -7.75 -6.05
CA ALA A 223 -3.22 -8.43 -7.03
C ALA A 223 -3.98 -9.61 -6.39
N ASP A 224 -5.29 -9.54 -6.43
CA ASP A 224 -6.17 -10.60 -5.95
C ASP A 224 -6.50 -11.63 -7.05
N ARG A 225 -7.33 -12.61 -6.72
CA ARG A 225 -7.71 -13.67 -7.66
C ARG A 225 -8.32 -13.13 -8.94
N SER A 226 -9.10 -12.06 -8.88
CA SER A 226 -9.77 -11.53 -10.07
C SER A 226 -8.79 -11.06 -11.13
N TRP A 227 -7.65 -10.46 -10.74
CA TRP A 227 -6.61 -10.04 -11.68
C TRP A 227 -6.03 -11.22 -12.47
N TYR A 228 -5.77 -12.33 -11.79
CA TYR A 228 -5.25 -13.53 -12.43
C TYR A 228 -6.30 -14.22 -13.31
N ASP A 229 -7.55 -14.30 -12.84
CA ASP A 229 -8.64 -14.93 -13.59
C ASP A 229 -8.97 -14.12 -14.86
N ASP A 230 -9.03 -12.80 -14.77
CA ASP A 230 -9.29 -11.89 -15.91
C ASP A 230 -8.19 -11.96 -16.97
N ALA A 231 -6.93 -12.13 -16.56
CA ALA A 231 -5.79 -12.29 -17.44
C ALA A 231 -5.55 -13.75 -17.90
N GLY A 232 -6.33 -14.71 -17.43
CA GLY A 232 -6.13 -16.12 -17.73
C GLY A 232 -4.83 -16.69 -17.14
N LEU A 233 -4.34 -16.10 -16.05
CA LEU A 233 -3.07 -16.44 -15.40
C LEU A 233 -3.30 -17.29 -14.14
N SER A 234 -2.25 -17.94 -13.69
CA SER A 234 -2.19 -18.61 -12.39
C SER A 234 -0.88 -18.30 -11.68
N ASN A 235 -0.94 -18.12 -10.36
CA ASN A 235 0.25 -17.95 -9.55
C ASN A 235 0.69 -19.32 -8.99
N PRO A 236 1.93 -19.79 -9.27
CA PRO A 236 2.44 -21.07 -8.74
C PRO A 236 2.44 -21.14 -7.20
N ASP A 237 2.55 -20.00 -6.52
CA ASP A 237 2.57 -19.93 -5.06
C ASP A 237 1.15 -19.74 -4.45
N GLY A 238 0.12 -19.64 -5.29
CA GLY A 238 -1.22 -19.22 -4.91
C GLY A 238 -1.33 -17.71 -4.68
N ILE A 239 -2.54 -17.24 -4.37
CA ILE A 239 -2.80 -15.81 -4.12
C ILE A 239 -2.54 -15.52 -2.64
N GLN A 240 -1.53 -14.73 -2.36
CA GLN A 240 -1.09 -14.40 -1.01
C GLN A 240 -0.66 -12.94 -0.93
N PHE A 241 -1.02 -12.29 0.16
CA PHE A 241 -0.75 -10.86 0.39
C PHE A 241 0.45 -10.60 1.33
N ASP A 242 1.13 -11.67 1.78
CA ASP A 242 2.24 -11.60 2.74
C ASP A 242 3.41 -10.71 2.26
N LEU A 243 3.69 -10.70 0.95
CA LEU A 243 4.74 -9.84 0.37
C LEU A 243 4.37 -8.36 0.44
N GLY A 244 3.13 -8.02 0.13
CA GLY A 244 2.61 -6.66 0.28
C GLY A 244 2.56 -6.23 1.74
N HIS A 245 2.18 -7.13 2.65
CA HIS A 245 2.22 -6.86 4.08
C HIS A 245 3.65 -6.63 4.58
N ASP A 246 4.63 -7.42 4.11
CA ASP A 246 6.05 -7.19 4.46
C ASP A 246 6.57 -5.85 3.93
N LEU A 247 6.17 -5.42 2.73
CA LEU A 247 6.48 -4.09 2.20
C LEU A 247 5.92 -2.99 3.13
N ILE A 248 4.64 -3.09 3.49
CA ILE A 248 3.96 -2.14 4.38
C ILE A 248 4.68 -2.06 5.72
N GLU A 249 4.84 -3.19 6.41
CA GLU A 249 5.45 -3.23 7.73
C GLU A 249 6.92 -2.79 7.71
N SER A 250 7.67 -3.12 6.65
CA SER A 250 9.05 -2.66 6.50
C SER A 250 9.14 -1.15 6.26
N THR A 251 8.13 -0.56 5.62
CA THR A 251 8.06 0.89 5.41
C THR A 251 7.71 1.62 6.70
N LEU A 252 6.90 1.03 7.58
CA LEU A 252 6.50 1.64 8.85
C LEU A 252 7.57 1.57 9.94
N ARG A 253 8.51 0.61 9.86
CA ARG A 253 9.57 0.44 10.86
C ARG A 253 10.48 1.66 10.84
N ARG A 254 10.64 2.28 11.99
CA ARG A 254 11.68 3.27 12.26
C ARG A 254 12.83 2.52 12.95
N ASP A 255 14.00 2.57 12.32
CA ASP A 255 15.25 2.01 12.89
C ASP A 255 15.66 2.82 14.12
#